data_fc9b70c07a8de40e79819a295bb3f174
#
_entry.id   fc9b70c07a8de40e79819a295bb3f174
#
_cell.length_a   1.000
_cell.length_b   1.000
_cell.length_c   1.000
_cell.angle_alpha   90.00
_cell.angle_beta   90.00
_cell.angle_gamma   90.00
#
_symmetry.space_group_name_H-M   'P 1'
#
loop_
_entity.id
_entity.type
_entity.pdbx_description
1 polymer ?
#
loop_
_entity_poly.entity_id
_entity_poly.type
_entity_poly.pdbx_seq_one_letter_code
_entity_poly.pdbx_strand_id
1 'polypeptide(L)'
;MKPLSSPLQQYWQTVVERLPEPLAEESLSAQAKSVLTFSDFVQDSISAHPEWLTELESQPPQADEWQHYVAWLQEALSNVSDEAGLMRELRLFRRRIMVRIAWAQTLALVTEESILQQLSYLAETLIVAARDWLYDACCREWGTPCNAQGEAQPLLILGMGKLGGGELNFSSDIDLIFAWPEHGCTQGGRRELDNAQFFTRMGQRLIKVLDQPTQDGFVYRVDMRLRPFGESGPLVLSF
;
A
#
# COMPACT_ATOMS: atom_id res chain seq x y z
N MET A 1 12.16 -30.47 6.77
CA MET A 1 11.02 -30.26 5.85
C MET A 1 10.81 -31.55 5.05
N LYS A 2 9.54 -31.98 4.81
CA LYS A 2 9.28 -33.16 3.96
C LYS A 2 9.57 -32.78 2.48
N PRO A 3 10.13 -33.73 1.68
CA PRO A 3 10.30 -33.48 0.25
C PRO A 3 8.94 -33.21 -0.42
N LEU A 4 8.93 -32.39 -1.45
CA LEU A 4 7.74 -32.10 -2.26
C LEU A 4 7.14 -33.42 -2.79
N SER A 5 5.81 -33.52 -2.83
CA SER A 5 5.14 -34.66 -3.48
C SER A 5 5.40 -34.68 -4.99
N SER A 6 5.25 -35.83 -5.65
CA SER A 6 5.52 -35.95 -7.10
C SER A 6 4.82 -34.90 -7.98
N PRO A 7 3.53 -34.54 -7.77
CA PRO A 7 2.90 -33.44 -8.52
C PRO A 7 3.57 -32.05 -8.28
N LEU A 8 4.00 -31.77 -7.04
CA LEU A 8 4.67 -30.52 -6.70
C LEU A 8 6.10 -30.47 -7.27
N GLN A 9 6.75 -31.63 -7.44
CA GLN A 9 8.05 -31.69 -8.11
C GLN A 9 7.92 -31.37 -9.60
N GLN A 10 6.86 -31.84 -10.27
CA GLN A 10 6.59 -31.48 -11.66
C GLN A 10 6.28 -29.99 -11.80
N TYR A 11 5.48 -29.43 -10.92
CA TYR A 11 5.19 -27.99 -10.90
C TYR A 11 6.46 -27.18 -10.64
N TRP A 12 7.31 -27.62 -9.72
CA TRP A 12 8.60 -26.97 -9.44
C TRP A 12 9.48 -26.82 -10.70
N GLN A 13 9.49 -27.81 -11.59
CA GLN A 13 10.24 -27.69 -12.86
C GLN A 13 9.73 -26.51 -13.71
N THR A 14 8.42 -26.28 -13.73
CA THR A 14 7.84 -25.12 -14.45
C THR A 14 8.17 -23.79 -13.78
N VAL A 15 8.35 -23.79 -12.45
CA VAL A 15 8.81 -22.60 -11.70
C VAL A 15 10.26 -22.28 -12.05
N VAL A 16 11.14 -23.28 -12.02
CA VAL A 16 12.59 -23.14 -12.33
C VAL A 16 12.79 -22.57 -13.73
N GLU A 17 12.04 -23.03 -14.73
CA GLU A 17 12.10 -22.52 -16.11
C GLU A 17 11.78 -21.02 -16.25
N ARG A 18 11.06 -20.44 -15.27
CA ARG A 18 10.66 -19.03 -15.25
C ARG A 18 11.56 -18.15 -14.41
N LEU A 19 12.44 -18.76 -13.58
CA LEU A 19 13.34 -17.97 -12.74
C LEU A 19 14.43 -17.31 -13.58
N PRO A 20 14.77 -16.03 -13.33
CA PRO A 20 15.88 -15.38 -14.02
C PRO A 20 17.22 -16.02 -13.63
N GLU A 21 18.21 -15.95 -14.52
CA GLU A 21 19.55 -16.55 -14.32
C GLU A 21 20.23 -16.30 -12.95
N PRO A 22 20.07 -15.12 -12.29
CA PRO A 22 20.64 -14.93 -10.96
C PRO A 22 20.12 -15.87 -9.90
N LEU A 23 18.94 -16.50 -10.13
CA LEU A 23 18.25 -17.41 -9.21
C LEU A 23 18.39 -18.87 -9.65
N ALA A 24 19.61 -19.31 -9.88
CA ALA A 24 19.86 -20.70 -10.24
C ALA A 24 19.31 -21.67 -9.16
N GLU A 25 18.64 -22.75 -9.56
CA GLU A 25 18.01 -23.71 -8.66
C GLU A 25 18.93 -24.21 -7.55
N GLU A 26 20.22 -24.36 -7.87
CA GLU A 26 21.24 -24.88 -6.97
C GLU A 26 21.56 -23.93 -5.81
N SER A 27 21.29 -22.62 -5.99
CA SER A 27 21.53 -21.59 -4.97
C SER A 27 20.32 -21.38 -4.03
N LEU A 28 19.15 -21.96 -4.35
CA LEU A 28 17.92 -21.74 -3.59
C LEU A 28 17.86 -22.62 -2.36
N SER A 29 17.55 -22.03 -1.21
CA SER A 29 17.25 -22.78 0.01
C SER A 29 15.98 -23.63 -0.11
N ALA A 30 15.83 -24.62 0.75
CA ALA A 30 14.60 -25.42 0.79
C ALA A 30 13.36 -24.59 1.14
N GLN A 31 13.52 -23.51 1.90
CA GLN A 31 12.45 -22.56 2.21
C GLN A 31 12.05 -21.75 0.97
N ALA A 32 13.02 -21.19 0.24
CA ALA A 32 12.79 -20.49 -1.02
C ALA A 32 12.05 -21.38 -2.03
N LYS A 33 12.51 -22.60 -2.25
CA LYS A 33 11.85 -23.58 -3.13
C LYS A 33 10.39 -23.82 -2.73
N SER A 34 10.12 -23.93 -1.42
CA SER A 34 8.77 -24.12 -0.92
C SER A 34 7.88 -22.91 -1.23
N VAL A 35 8.32 -21.70 -0.88
CA VAL A 35 7.51 -20.49 -1.08
C VAL A 35 7.26 -20.23 -2.56
N LEU A 36 8.29 -20.32 -3.40
CA LEU A 36 8.19 -20.11 -4.84
C LEU A 36 7.28 -21.18 -5.52
N THR A 37 7.16 -22.37 -4.92
CA THR A 37 6.23 -23.41 -5.41
C THR A 37 4.77 -23.10 -5.05
N PHE A 38 4.51 -22.47 -3.89
CA PHE A 38 3.14 -22.29 -3.39
C PHE A 38 2.56 -20.90 -3.65
N SER A 39 3.36 -19.92 -4.14
CA SER A 39 2.91 -18.56 -4.35
C SER A 39 3.41 -17.98 -5.66
N ASP A 40 2.54 -17.97 -6.68
CA ASP A 40 2.81 -17.31 -7.97
C ASP A 40 3.12 -15.81 -7.76
N PHE A 41 2.43 -15.15 -6.81
CA PHE A 41 2.69 -13.75 -6.48
C PHE A 41 4.12 -13.51 -5.99
N VAL A 42 4.63 -14.38 -5.11
CA VAL A 42 6.02 -14.28 -4.63
C VAL A 42 6.99 -14.62 -5.77
N GLN A 43 6.71 -15.66 -6.56
CA GLN A 43 7.51 -16.04 -7.72
C GLN A 43 7.67 -14.88 -8.70
N ASP A 44 6.57 -14.26 -9.14
CA ASP A 44 6.58 -13.13 -10.08
C ASP A 44 7.31 -11.92 -9.50
N SER A 45 7.14 -11.66 -8.21
CA SER A 45 7.76 -10.53 -7.54
C SER A 45 9.28 -10.72 -7.38
N ILE A 46 9.73 -11.92 -6.98
CA ILE A 46 11.15 -12.26 -6.86
C ILE A 46 11.81 -12.32 -8.26
N SER A 47 11.09 -12.77 -9.29
CA SER A 47 11.61 -12.76 -10.67
C SER A 47 11.86 -11.33 -11.17
N ALA A 48 11.03 -10.37 -10.78
CA ALA A 48 11.21 -8.95 -11.09
C ALA A 48 12.26 -8.26 -10.19
N HIS A 49 12.44 -8.75 -8.96
CA HIS A 49 13.30 -8.18 -7.92
C HIS A 49 14.09 -9.28 -7.19
N PRO A 50 15.11 -9.88 -7.85
CA PRO A 50 15.88 -11.01 -7.30
C PRO A 50 16.57 -10.70 -5.97
N GLU A 51 16.94 -9.43 -5.74
CA GLU A 51 17.54 -8.93 -4.50
C GLU A 51 16.67 -9.16 -3.26
N TRP A 52 15.36 -9.21 -3.40
CA TRP A 52 14.44 -9.46 -2.28
C TRP A 52 14.55 -10.88 -1.73
N LEU A 53 14.97 -11.86 -2.55
CA LEU A 53 15.22 -13.21 -2.04
C LEU A 53 16.37 -13.23 -1.05
N THR A 54 17.48 -12.58 -1.38
CA THR A 54 18.63 -12.47 -0.49
C THR A 54 18.27 -11.78 0.82
N GLU A 55 17.43 -10.73 0.73
CA GLU A 55 16.89 -10.05 1.91
C GLU A 55 16.05 -10.98 2.79
N LEU A 56 15.09 -11.72 2.20
CA LEU A 56 14.20 -12.63 2.91
C LEU A 56 14.94 -13.77 3.61
N GLU A 57 16.00 -14.28 3.00
CA GLU A 57 16.82 -15.36 3.58
C GLU A 57 17.77 -14.85 4.67
N SER A 58 18.32 -13.63 4.53
CA SER A 58 19.22 -13.04 5.53
C SER A 58 18.47 -12.41 6.70
N GLN A 59 17.28 -11.86 6.45
CA GLN A 59 16.43 -11.19 7.42
C GLN A 59 14.98 -11.69 7.31
N PRO A 60 14.69 -12.89 7.83
CA PRO A 60 13.34 -13.47 7.77
C PRO A 60 12.30 -12.57 8.43
N PRO A 61 11.07 -12.48 7.84
CA PRO A 61 9.99 -11.66 8.38
C PRO A 61 9.62 -12.05 9.81
N GLN A 62 9.31 -11.04 10.64
CA GLN A 62 8.94 -11.18 12.05
C GLN A 62 7.50 -10.73 12.30
N ALA A 63 6.91 -11.19 13.40
CA ALA A 63 5.51 -10.89 13.75
C ALA A 63 5.24 -9.40 14.03
N ASP A 64 6.25 -8.69 14.51
CA ASP A 64 6.20 -7.27 14.89
C ASP A 64 6.82 -6.32 13.85
N GLU A 65 7.15 -6.82 12.66
CA GLU A 65 7.81 -6.07 11.59
C GLU A 65 7.02 -4.83 11.14
N TRP A 66 5.69 -4.86 11.27
CA TRP A 66 4.80 -3.74 10.96
C TRP A 66 5.18 -2.44 11.70
N GLN A 67 5.83 -2.52 12.86
CA GLN A 67 6.30 -1.34 13.61
C GLN A 67 7.32 -0.51 12.85
N HIS A 68 7.97 -1.07 11.84
CA HIS A 68 8.98 -0.41 11.01
C HIS A 68 8.42 0.16 9.70
N TYR A 69 7.21 -0.18 9.29
CA TYR A 69 6.67 0.19 7.96
C TYR A 69 6.67 1.70 7.71
N VAL A 70 6.31 2.50 8.71
CA VAL A 70 6.31 3.97 8.60
C VAL A 70 7.72 4.49 8.30
N ALA A 71 8.73 4.05 9.06
CA ALA A 71 10.11 4.49 8.91
C ALA A 71 10.69 4.06 7.54
N TRP A 72 10.45 2.81 7.15
CA TRP A 72 10.90 2.30 5.85
C TRP A 72 10.24 3.00 4.66
N LEU A 73 8.95 3.30 4.77
CA LEU A 73 8.24 4.04 3.72
C LEU A 73 8.72 5.50 3.64
N GLN A 74 8.96 6.16 4.78
CA GLN A 74 9.52 7.52 4.80
C GLN A 74 10.89 7.57 4.13
N GLU A 75 11.76 6.58 4.36
CA GLU A 75 13.04 6.47 3.68
C GLU A 75 12.86 6.29 2.16
N ALA A 76 11.97 5.38 1.73
CA ALA A 76 11.68 5.15 0.32
C ALA A 76 11.14 6.41 -0.39
N LEU A 77 10.34 7.23 0.32
CA LEU A 77 9.75 8.45 -0.22
C LEU A 77 10.68 9.68 -0.13
N SER A 78 11.84 9.59 0.53
CA SER A 78 12.71 10.74 0.84
C SER A 78 13.17 11.54 -0.39
N ASN A 79 13.31 10.89 -1.54
CA ASN A 79 13.75 11.50 -2.80
C ASN A 79 12.61 11.68 -3.82
N VAL A 80 11.36 11.44 -3.43
CA VAL A 80 10.21 11.57 -4.31
C VAL A 80 9.80 13.03 -4.44
N SER A 81 9.86 13.56 -5.65
CA SER A 81 9.60 14.98 -5.94
C SER A 81 8.30 15.22 -6.72
N ASP A 82 7.71 14.17 -7.32
CA ASP A 82 6.50 14.28 -8.12
C ASP A 82 5.50 13.12 -7.87
N GLU A 83 4.28 13.29 -8.36
CA GLU A 83 3.18 12.31 -8.17
C GLU A 83 3.47 10.97 -8.85
N ALA A 84 4.20 10.97 -9.96
CA ALA A 84 4.56 9.73 -10.65
C ALA A 84 5.55 8.89 -9.82
N GLY A 85 6.54 9.56 -9.23
CA GLY A 85 7.46 8.96 -8.27
C GLY A 85 6.74 8.42 -7.03
N LEU A 86 5.80 9.21 -6.47
CA LEU A 86 4.96 8.76 -5.35
C LEU A 86 4.20 7.47 -5.71
N MET A 87 3.52 7.47 -6.85
CA MET A 87 2.75 6.32 -7.32
C MET A 87 3.61 5.07 -7.47
N ARG A 88 4.82 5.22 -7.99
CA ARG A 88 5.77 4.12 -8.18
C ARG A 88 6.26 3.58 -6.84
N GLU A 89 6.78 4.45 -5.96
CA GLU A 89 7.37 4.00 -4.69
C GLU A 89 6.34 3.35 -3.76
N LEU A 90 5.10 3.87 -3.69
CA LEU A 90 4.02 3.24 -2.92
C LEU A 90 3.72 1.81 -3.41
N ARG A 91 3.73 1.57 -4.74
CA ARG A 91 3.48 0.24 -5.33
C ARG A 91 4.61 -0.73 -5.06
N LEU A 92 5.85 -0.28 -5.24
CA LEU A 92 7.03 -1.09 -4.97
C LEU A 92 7.12 -1.45 -3.49
N PHE A 93 6.91 -0.47 -2.60
CA PHE A 93 6.90 -0.70 -1.16
C PHE A 93 5.82 -1.70 -0.77
N ARG A 94 4.56 -1.48 -1.21
CA ARG A 94 3.47 -2.42 -0.97
C ARG A 94 3.83 -3.84 -1.43
N ARG A 95 4.31 -3.98 -2.67
CA ARG A 95 4.67 -5.29 -3.24
C ARG A 95 5.74 -5.99 -2.40
N ARG A 96 6.81 -5.27 -2.02
CA ARG A 96 7.88 -5.79 -1.18
C ARG A 96 7.37 -6.30 0.17
N ILE A 97 6.55 -5.49 0.87
CA ILE A 97 6.00 -5.89 2.17
C ILE A 97 5.02 -7.07 2.02
N MET A 98 4.16 -7.07 1.00
CA MET A 98 3.26 -8.20 0.75
C MET A 98 4.01 -9.50 0.43
N VAL A 99 5.16 -9.43 -0.25
CA VAL A 99 6.05 -10.58 -0.46
C VAL A 99 6.57 -11.11 0.88
N ARG A 100 7.02 -10.22 1.79
CA ARG A 100 7.48 -10.59 3.13
C ARG A 100 6.37 -11.27 3.94
N ILE A 101 5.15 -10.71 3.93
CA ILE A 101 3.98 -11.29 4.63
C ILE A 101 3.61 -12.67 4.03
N ALA A 102 3.57 -12.79 2.69
CA ALA A 102 3.27 -14.05 2.03
C ALA A 102 4.35 -15.12 2.29
N TRP A 103 5.62 -14.71 2.35
CA TRP A 103 6.73 -15.57 2.76
C TRP A 103 6.55 -16.09 4.19
N ALA A 104 6.25 -15.20 5.12
CA ALA A 104 6.01 -15.56 6.52
C ALA A 104 4.82 -16.51 6.67
N GLN A 105 3.73 -16.26 5.94
CA GLN A 105 2.54 -17.12 5.93
C GLN A 105 2.85 -18.52 5.40
N THR A 106 3.51 -18.60 4.24
CA THR A 106 3.79 -19.90 3.60
C THR A 106 4.70 -20.77 4.45
N LEU A 107 5.63 -20.15 5.18
CA LEU A 107 6.54 -20.87 6.08
C LEU A 107 6.01 -21.00 7.52
N ALA A 108 4.80 -20.54 7.80
CA ALA A 108 4.19 -20.51 9.14
C ALA A 108 5.09 -19.86 10.21
N LEU A 109 5.77 -18.76 9.85
CA LEU A 109 6.65 -18.02 10.77
C LEU A 109 5.87 -17.14 11.74
N VAL A 110 4.65 -16.75 11.36
CA VAL A 110 3.76 -15.86 12.13
C VAL A 110 2.34 -16.43 12.16
N THR A 111 1.52 -15.95 13.10
CA THR A 111 0.10 -16.34 13.20
C THR A 111 -0.75 -15.66 12.13
N GLU A 112 -1.92 -16.22 11.81
CA GLU A 112 -2.87 -15.59 10.88
C GLU A 112 -3.34 -14.22 11.39
N GLU A 113 -3.55 -14.07 12.69
CA GLU A 113 -3.90 -12.78 13.30
C GLU A 113 -2.81 -11.72 13.03
N SER A 114 -1.54 -12.08 13.18
CA SER A 114 -0.41 -11.20 12.85
C SER A 114 -0.40 -10.83 11.36
N ILE A 115 -0.78 -11.74 10.47
CA ILE A 115 -0.87 -11.46 9.03
C ILE A 115 -1.94 -10.41 8.73
N LEU A 116 -3.15 -10.57 9.29
CA LEU A 116 -4.24 -9.60 9.12
C LEU A 116 -3.87 -8.22 9.68
N GLN A 117 -3.23 -8.19 10.84
CA GLN A 117 -2.71 -6.96 11.45
C GLN A 117 -1.66 -6.28 10.57
N GLN A 118 -0.70 -7.03 10.05
CA GLN A 118 0.35 -6.50 9.17
C GLN A 118 -0.23 -5.95 7.87
N LEU A 119 -1.19 -6.65 7.25
CA LEU A 119 -1.86 -6.20 6.03
C LEU A 119 -2.67 -4.93 6.25
N SER A 120 -3.41 -4.84 7.37
CA SER A 120 -4.20 -3.66 7.71
C SER A 120 -3.30 -2.46 8.00
N TYR A 121 -2.24 -2.66 8.78
CA TYR A 121 -1.29 -1.59 9.10
C TYR A 121 -0.49 -1.13 7.88
N LEU A 122 -0.16 -2.04 6.95
CA LEU A 122 0.43 -1.68 5.66
C LEU A 122 -0.49 -0.74 4.87
N ALA A 123 -1.79 -1.05 4.82
CA ALA A 123 -2.76 -0.20 4.12
C ALA A 123 -2.86 1.19 4.77
N GLU A 124 -2.98 1.26 6.09
CA GLU A 124 -2.99 2.52 6.84
C GLU A 124 -1.73 3.35 6.57
N THR A 125 -0.55 2.72 6.64
CA THR A 125 0.74 3.38 6.40
C THR A 125 0.80 4.00 5.00
N LEU A 126 0.38 3.26 3.97
CA LEU A 126 0.38 3.72 2.57
C LEU A 126 -0.64 4.84 2.33
N ILE A 127 -1.85 4.73 2.91
CA ILE A 127 -2.90 5.74 2.80
C ILE A 127 -2.45 7.05 3.46
N VAL A 128 -1.91 6.98 4.67
CA VAL A 128 -1.44 8.15 5.42
C VAL A 128 -0.29 8.83 4.69
N ALA A 129 0.70 8.08 4.23
CA ALA A 129 1.84 8.64 3.49
C ALA A 129 1.40 9.31 2.17
N ALA A 130 0.48 8.69 1.42
CA ALA A 130 -0.08 9.26 0.20
C ALA A 130 -0.87 10.54 0.48
N ARG A 131 -1.71 10.55 1.54
CA ARG A 131 -2.46 11.72 1.99
C ARG A 131 -1.54 12.89 2.33
N ASP A 132 -0.53 12.65 3.15
CA ASP A 132 0.35 13.70 3.66
C ASP A 132 1.19 14.31 2.53
N TRP A 133 1.76 13.46 1.67
CA TRP A 133 2.50 13.93 0.50
C TRP A 133 1.62 14.77 -0.45
N LEU A 134 0.38 14.31 -0.72
CA LEU A 134 -0.56 15.04 -1.57
C LEU A 134 -1.07 16.32 -0.91
N TYR A 135 -1.29 16.32 0.40
CA TYR A 135 -1.68 17.53 1.13
C TYR A 135 -0.65 18.63 0.94
N ASP A 136 0.63 18.32 1.15
CA ASP A 136 1.72 19.27 0.94
C ASP A 136 1.83 19.74 -0.52
N ALA A 137 1.66 18.83 -1.48
CA ALA A 137 1.66 19.18 -2.90
C ALA A 137 0.49 20.09 -3.26
N CYS A 138 -0.73 19.80 -2.77
CA CYS A 138 -1.91 20.62 -2.97
C CYS A 138 -1.81 21.99 -2.30
N CYS A 139 -1.24 22.05 -1.09
CA CYS A 139 -1.00 23.33 -0.40
C CYS A 139 -0.01 24.22 -1.17
N ARG A 140 1.04 23.66 -1.74
CA ARG A 140 1.97 24.40 -2.63
C ARG A 140 1.30 24.92 -3.89
N GLU A 141 0.35 24.18 -4.43
CA GLU A 141 -0.35 24.51 -5.68
C GLU A 141 -1.51 25.49 -5.47
N TRP A 142 -2.33 25.29 -4.41
CA TRP A 142 -3.60 25.98 -4.22
C TRP A 142 -3.69 26.81 -2.94
N GLY A 143 -2.68 26.81 -2.08
CA GLY A 143 -2.71 27.37 -0.73
C GLY A 143 -3.23 26.40 0.32
N THR A 144 -3.00 26.72 1.59
CA THR A 144 -3.39 25.90 2.75
C THR A 144 -4.87 26.07 3.06
N PRO A 145 -5.69 25.01 3.09
CA PRO A 145 -7.09 25.11 3.47
C PRO A 145 -7.21 25.51 4.95
N CYS A 146 -7.91 26.59 5.26
CA CYS A 146 -8.05 27.11 6.61
C CYS A 146 -9.53 27.29 6.97
N ASN A 147 -9.83 27.27 8.29
CA ASN A 147 -11.11 27.68 8.83
C ASN A 147 -11.22 29.22 8.93
N ALA A 148 -12.33 29.72 9.47
CA ALA A 148 -12.56 31.16 9.66
C ALA A 148 -11.55 31.83 10.60
N GLN A 149 -10.89 31.05 11.47
CA GLN A 149 -9.86 31.53 12.41
C GLN A 149 -8.45 31.52 11.79
N GLY A 150 -8.31 31.00 10.56
CA GLY A 150 -7.02 30.86 9.88
C GLY A 150 -6.25 29.60 10.27
N GLU A 151 -6.88 28.66 10.93
CA GLU A 151 -6.26 27.39 11.31
C GLU A 151 -6.35 26.38 10.15
N ALA A 152 -5.21 25.73 9.85
CA ALA A 152 -5.12 24.74 8.77
C ALA A 152 -6.04 23.54 9.02
N GLN A 153 -6.76 23.14 7.99
CA GLN A 153 -7.71 22.01 8.03
C GLN A 153 -7.11 20.75 7.40
N PRO A 154 -7.14 19.60 8.08
CA PRO A 154 -6.67 18.33 7.52
C PRO A 154 -7.72 17.63 6.68
N LEU A 155 -7.30 16.73 5.78
CA LEU A 155 -8.16 15.68 5.25
C LEU A 155 -8.20 14.51 6.24
N LEU A 156 -9.39 14.19 6.73
CA LEU A 156 -9.65 13.02 7.57
C LEU A 156 -10.05 11.85 6.70
N ILE A 157 -9.50 10.67 6.98
CA ILE A 157 -9.81 9.43 6.26
C ILE A 157 -10.26 8.39 7.28
N LEU A 158 -11.46 7.87 7.09
CA LEU A 158 -11.99 6.77 7.88
C LEU A 158 -11.90 5.48 7.07
N GLY A 159 -11.15 4.52 7.57
CA GLY A 159 -11.16 3.14 7.06
C GLY A 159 -12.42 2.44 7.57
N MET A 160 -13.14 1.80 6.64
CA MET A 160 -14.37 1.08 6.91
C MET A 160 -14.17 -0.42 6.63
N GLY A 161 -15.22 -1.21 6.86
CA GLY A 161 -15.20 -2.64 6.55
C GLY A 161 -14.04 -3.39 7.21
N LYS A 162 -13.36 -4.23 6.45
CA LYS A 162 -12.22 -5.02 6.94
C LYS A 162 -11.03 -4.16 7.36
N LEU A 163 -10.78 -3.04 6.67
CA LEU A 163 -9.72 -2.12 7.07
C LEU A 163 -10.01 -1.51 8.43
N GLY A 164 -11.24 -1.00 8.64
CA GLY A 164 -11.66 -0.43 9.92
C GLY A 164 -11.67 -1.44 11.08
N GLY A 165 -11.85 -2.73 10.78
CA GLY A 165 -11.78 -3.84 11.75
C GLY A 165 -10.37 -4.39 12.00
N GLY A 166 -9.36 -3.95 11.25
CA GLY A 166 -8.01 -4.51 11.34
C GLY A 166 -7.91 -5.94 10.75
N GLU A 167 -8.82 -6.30 9.84
CA GLU A 167 -8.98 -7.65 9.29
C GLU A 167 -8.75 -7.69 7.77
N LEU A 168 -7.91 -6.79 7.25
CA LEU A 168 -7.63 -6.73 5.82
C LEU A 168 -6.91 -8.00 5.36
N ASN A 169 -7.29 -8.56 4.22
CA ASN A 169 -6.59 -9.68 3.60
C ASN A 169 -5.89 -9.25 2.29
N PHE A 170 -5.08 -10.17 1.69
CA PHE A 170 -4.25 -9.87 0.51
C PHE A 170 -5.00 -9.29 -0.69
N SER A 171 -6.24 -9.70 -0.91
CA SER A 171 -7.04 -9.32 -2.08
C SER A 171 -8.18 -8.35 -1.76
N SER A 172 -8.23 -7.80 -0.54
CA SER A 172 -9.29 -6.87 -0.15
C SER A 172 -9.17 -5.54 -0.86
N ASP A 173 -10.31 -5.02 -1.27
CA ASP A 173 -10.50 -3.60 -1.53
C ASP A 173 -10.48 -2.85 -0.21
N ILE A 174 -10.24 -1.54 -0.24
CA ILE A 174 -10.31 -0.68 0.94
C ILE A 174 -11.54 0.23 0.83
N ASP A 175 -12.41 0.15 1.83
CA ASP A 175 -13.57 1.02 1.96
C ASP A 175 -13.15 2.29 2.70
N LEU A 176 -13.29 3.46 2.09
CA LEU A 176 -12.88 4.74 2.65
C LEU A 176 -14.01 5.76 2.68
N ILE A 177 -14.01 6.62 3.71
CA ILE A 177 -14.81 7.84 3.78
C ILE A 177 -13.85 9.01 4.00
N PHE A 178 -14.01 10.09 3.22
CA PHE A 178 -13.21 11.31 3.35
C PHE A 178 -14.05 12.41 3.97
N ALA A 179 -13.42 13.15 4.90
CA ALA A 179 -14.06 14.29 5.57
C ALA A 179 -13.04 15.40 5.88
N TRP A 180 -13.52 16.61 6.14
CA TRP A 180 -12.74 17.72 6.72
C TRP A 180 -13.54 18.40 7.84
N PRO A 181 -12.85 19.03 8.83
CA PRO A 181 -13.54 19.54 10.02
C PRO A 181 -14.43 20.77 9.76
N GLU A 182 -13.91 21.84 9.14
CA GLU A 182 -14.58 23.13 9.12
C GLU A 182 -14.54 23.81 7.75
N HIS A 183 -15.62 24.52 7.43
CA HIS A 183 -15.70 25.36 6.24
C HIS A 183 -14.69 26.51 6.29
N GLY A 184 -14.28 26.97 5.13
CA GLY A 184 -13.36 28.08 4.96
C GLY A 184 -12.75 28.06 3.57
N CYS A 185 -11.62 28.76 3.41
CA CYS A 185 -10.95 28.92 2.14
C CYS A 185 -9.44 28.75 2.27
N THR A 186 -8.77 28.46 1.15
CA THR A 186 -7.30 28.35 1.14
C THR A 186 -6.63 29.71 1.31
N GLN A 187 -5.51 29.71 2.03
CA GLN A 187 -4.65 30.88 2.24
C GLN A 187 -3.27 30.67 1.63
N GLY A 188 -2.64 31.71 1.15
CA GLY A 188 -1.27 31.70 0.59
C GLY A 188 -1.17 31.18 -0.86
N GLY A 189 -2.28 30.78 -1.49
CA GLY A 189 -2.31 30.36 -2.89
C GLY A 189 -2.42 31.55 -3.87
N ARG A 190 -2.23 31.28 -5.16
CA ARG A 190 -2.44 32.31 -6.24
C ARG A 190 -3.91 32.70 -6.39
N ARG A 191 -4.83 31.83 -6.04
CA ARG A 191 -6.27 31.99 -6.10
C ARG A 191 -6.89 31.28 -4.91
N GLU A 192 -7.76 31.96 -4.21
CA GLU A 192 -8.55 31.39 -3.13
C GLU A 192 -9.48 30.28 -3.65
N LEU A 193 -9.48 29.16 -2.98
CA LEU A 193 -10.41 28.04 -3.21
C LEU A 193 -11.22 27.81 -1.93
N ASP A 194 -12.48 27.49 -2.08
CA ASP A 194 -13.30 26.94 -1.01
C ASP A 194 -12.74 25.58 -0.53
N ASN A 195 -12.78 25.32 0.77
CA ASN A 195 -12.27 24.06 1.36
C ASN A 195 -12.92 22.82 0.72
N ALA A 196 -14.21 22.87 0.39
CA ALA A 196 -14.88 21.76 -0.30
C ALA A 196 -14.26 21.47 -1.67
N GLN A 197 -13.88 22.53 -2.42
CA GLN A 197 -13.21 22.36 -3.71
C GLN A 197 -11.78 21.82 -3.52
N PHE A 198 -11.04 22.33 -2.54
CA PHE A 198 -9.69 21.86 -2.22
C PHE A 198 -9.70 20.36 -1.91
N PHE A 199 -10.51 19.95 -0.94
CA PHE A 199 -10.55 18.57 -0.47
C PHE A 199 -11.15 17.60 -1.51
N THR A 200 -12.11 18.04 -2.32
CA THR A 200 -12.63 17.23 -3.42
C THR A 200 -11.53 16.92 -4.45
N ARG A 201 -10.75 17.92 -4.86
CA ARG A 201 -9.63 17.74 -5.80
C ARG A 201 -8.54 16.87 -5.20
N MET A 202 -8.18 17.11 -3.94
CA MET A 202 -7.19 16.30 -3.22
C MET A 202 -7.66 14.84 -3.09
N GLY A 203 -8.92 14.61 -2.71
CA GLY A 203 -9.51 13.28 -2.61
C GLY A 203 -9.51 12.51 -3.93
N GLN A 204 -9.81 13.19 -5.05
CA GLN A 204 -9.71 12.61 -6.40
C GLN A 204 -8.26 12.20 -6.74
N ARG A 205 -7.28 13.04 -6.41
CA ARG A 205 -5.85 12.71 -6.60
C ARG A 205 -5.43 11.54 -5.72
N LEU A 206 -5.90 11.48 -4.47
CA LEU A 206 -5.59 10.38 -3.55
C LEU A 206 -6.14 9.05 -4.07
N ILE A 207 -7.40 9.01 -4.52
CA ILE A 207 -7.97 7.82 -5.14
C ILE A 207 -7.13 7.40 -6.34
N LYS A 208 -6.80 8.34 -7.23
CA LYS A 208 -5.95 8.07 -8.39
C LYS A 208 -4.60 7.48 -8.00
N VAL A 209 -3.92 8.04 -7.01
CA VAL A 209 -2.62 7.54 -6.53
C VAL A 209 -2.74 6.10 -6.02
N LEU A 210 -3.80 5.77 -5.29
CA LEU A 210 -3.99 4.46 -4.69
C LEU A 210 -4.50 3.41 -5.69
N ASP A 211 -5.48 3.75 -6.53
CA ASP A 211 -6.27 2.80 -7.33
C ASP A 211 -5.84 2.68 -8.79
N GLN A 212 -5.24 3.74 -9.38
CA GLN A 212 -4.91 3.70 -10.81
C GLN A 212 -3.90 2.59 -11.13
N PRO A 213 -4.22 1.64 -12.05
CA PRO A 213 -3.25 0.65 -12.50
C PRO A 213 -2.10 1.31 -13.28
N THR A 214 -0.87 0.84 -13.02
CA THR A 214 0.35 1.19 -13.75
C THR A 214 1.10 -0.09 -14.13
N GLN A 215 2.26 0.03 -14.76
CA GLN A 215 3.14 -1.13 -15.00
C GLN A 215 3.55 -1.85 -13.69
N ASP A 216 3.59 -1.13 -12.56
CA ASP A 216 3.92 -1.67 -11.23
C ASP A 216 2.67 -2.17 -10.48
N GLY A 217 1.49 -2.20 -11.14
CA GLY A 217 0.20 -2.56 -10.54
C GLY A 217 -0.53 -1.36 -9.92
N PHE A 218 -1.29 -1.60 -8.88
CA PHE A 218 -2.00 -0.59 -8.07
C PHE A 218 -1.62 -0.71 -6.60
N VAL A 219 -1.89 0.31 -5.79
CA VAL A 219 -1.70 0.22 -4.33
C VAL A 219 -2.89 -0.52 -3.72
N TYR A 220 -4.10 0.02 -3.81
CA TYR A 220 -5.36 -0.63 -3.42
C TYR A 220 -6.48 -0.19 -4.33
N ARG A 221 -7.43 -1.08 -4.60
CA ARG A 221 -8.73 -0.69 -5.13
C ARG A 221 -9.51 0.04 -4.04
N VAL A 222 -10.01 1.24 -4.35
CA VAL A 222 -10.66 2.12 -3.39
C VAL A 222 -12.16 2.09 -3.59
N ASP A 223 -12.91 1.66 -2.58
CA ASP A 223 -14.36 1.71 -2.56
C ASP A 223 -14.85 2.90 -1.72
N MET A 224 -15.57 3.83 -2.37
CA MET A 224 -16.14 5.02 -1.75
C MET A 224 -17.66 4.92 -1.54
N ARG A 225 -18.27 3.75 -1.76
CA ARG A 225 -19.76 3.59 -1.72
C ARG A 225 -20.34 3.67 -0.31
N LEU A 226 -19.54 3.44 0.72
CA LEU A 226 -19.97 3.55 2.11
C LEU A 226 -20.07 5.00 2.63
N ARG A 227 -19.65 6.00 1.80
CA ARG A 227 -19.82 7.41 2.17
C ARG A 227 -21.31 7.79 2.26
N PRO A 228 -21.66 8.80 3.10
CA PRO A 228 -23.02 9.29 3.20
C PRO A 228 -23.62 9.63 1.83
N PHE A 229 -24.86 9.21 1.59
CA PHE A 229 -25.58 9.30 0.31
C PHE A 229 -24.97 8.47 -0.84
N GLY A 230 -23.99 7.59 -0.58
CA GLY A 230 -23.38 6.70 -1.57
C GLY A 230 -22.83 7.47 -2.76
N GLU A 231 -23.03 6.95 -3.97
CA GLU A 231 -22.51 7.57 -5.21
C GLU A 231 -23.14 8.92 -5.56
N SER A 232 -24.35 9.22 -5.06
CA SER A 232 -25.02 10.51 -5.28
C SER A 232 -24.54 11.62 -4.35
N GLY A 233 -23.81 11.29 -3.29
CA GLY A 233 -23.26 12.25 -2.34
C GLY A 233 -21.91 12.85 -2.80
N PRO A 234 -21.49 13.94 -2.14
CA PRO A 234 -20.15 14.51 -2.38
C PRO A 234 -19.05 13.49 -2.05
N LEU A 235 -17.91 13.62 -2.75
CA LEU A 235 -16.78 12.73 -2.52
C LEU A 235 -16.16 12.91 -1.12
N VAL A 236 -16.12 14.13 -0.64
CA VAL A 236 -15.56 14.52 0.65
C VAL A 236 -16.61 15.36 1.39
N LEU A 237 -16.79 15.12 2.68
CA LEU A 237 -17.82 15.73 3.51
C LEU A 237 -17.22 16.68 4.54
N SER A 238 -17.93 17.75 4.88
CA SER A 238 -17.64 18.52 6.11
C SER A 238 -18.39 17.94 7.30
N PHE A 239 -17.84 18.06 8.48
CA PHE A 239 -18.58 17.84 9.73
C PHE A 239 -19.58 18.95 10.00
#